data_e988c5abc3fa513e04d28a1da1d679c4
#
_entry.id   e988c5abc3fa513e04d28a1da1d679c4
#
_cell.length_a   1.000
_cell.length_b   1.000
_cell.length_c   1.000
_cell.angle_alpha   90.00
_cell.angle_beta   90.00
_cell.angle_gamma   90.00
#
_symmetry.space_group_name_H-M   'P 1'
#
loop_
_entity.id
_entity.type
_entity.pdbx_description
1 polymer ?
#
loop_
_entity_poly.entity_id
_entity_poly.type
_entity_poly.pdbx_seq_one_letter_code
_entity_poly.pdbx_strand_id
1 'polypeptide(L)'
;MVPHLTTALAGPLQALERLILDRMPDIERWFRTQWQEHAVPFYASVDLRNAGFKLAPVDTNLFPGGFNNLNPAFLPLCVQAIQAAVERVCPDARGILLIPENHTRNTF
;
A
#
# COMPACT_ATOMS: atom_id res chain seq x y z
N MET A 1 2.96 -8.57 -14.78
CA MET A 1 3.13 -7.13 -15.12
C MET A 1 1.96 -6.39 -14.51
N VAL A 2 2.23 -5.51 -13.58
CA VAL A 2 1.18 -4.62 -13.08
C VAL A 2 0.86 -3.66 -14.20
N PRO A 3 -0.41 -3.52 -14.59
CA PRO A 3 -0.76 -2.46 -15.51
C PRO A 3 -0.31 -1.14 -14.87
N HIS A 4 0.56 -0.41 -15.53
CA HIS A 4 0.78 0.97 -15.15
C HIS A 4 -0.59 1.63 -15.14
N LEU A 5 -0.93 2.27 -14.02
CA LEU A 5 -2.09 3.14 -13.97
C LEU A 5 -1.92 4.19 -15.07
N THR A 6 -2.50 3.92 -16.22
CA THR A 6 -2.57 4.92 -17.26
C THR A 6 -3.68 5.87 -16.84
N THR A 7 -3.32 7.09 -16.51
CA THR A 7 -4.29 8.14 -16.23
C THR A 7 -5.23 8.27 -17.41
N ALA A 8 -6.52 8.12 -17.19
CA ALA A 8 -7.50 8.37 -18.23
C ALA A 8 -7.45 9.83 -18.66
N LEU A 9 -7.42 10.09 -19.96
CA LEU A 9 -7.36 11.45 -20.50
C LEU A 9 -8.69 12.21 -20.38
N ALA A 10 -9.79 11.49 -20.19
CA ALA A 10 -11.14 12.04 -20.00
C ALA A 10 -12.08 11.03 -19.34
N GLY A 11 -13.22 11.51 -18.85
CA GLY A 11 -14.33 10.69 -18.32
C GLY A 11 -14.32 10.49 -16.81
N PRO A 12 -15.15 9.56 -16.29
CA PRO A 12 -15.36 9.37 -14.85
C PRO A 12 -14.11 9.01 -14.07
N LEU A 13 -13.19 8.26 -14.66
CA LEU A 13 -11.93 7.89 -14.02
C LEU A 13 -11.05 9.10 -13.77
N GLN A 14 -10.95 10.02 -14.74
CA GLN A 14 -10.19 11.25 -14.58
C GLN A 14 -10.84 12.18 -13.54
N ALA A 15 -12.17 12.24 -13.50
CA ALA A 15 -12.89 13.02 -12.50
C ALA A 15 -12.64 12.49 -11.09
N LEU A 16 -12.63 11.17 -10.89
CA LEU A 16 -12.29 10.53 -9.62
C LEU A 16 -10.84 10.80 -9.22
N GLU A 17 -9.90 10.67 -10.14
CA GLU A 17 -8.49 10.97 -9.89
C GLU A 17 -8.29 12.43 -9.44
N ARG A 18 -8.91 13.37 -10.15
CA ARG A 18 -8.87 14.79 -9.78
C ARG A 18 -9.42 15.04 -8.38
N LEU A 19 -10.56 14.42 -8.06
CA LEU A 19 -11.16 14.53 -6.73
C LEU A 19 -10.19 14.04 -5.64
N ILE A 20 -9.51 12.91 -5.86
CA ILE A 20 -8.55 12.36 -4.90
C ILE A 20 -7.36 13.32 -4.75
N LEU A 21 -6.80 13.83 -5.85
CA LEU A 21 -5.68 14.76 -5.83
C LEU A 21 -6.05 16.07 -5.14
N ASP A 22 -7.22 16.64 -5.44
CA ASP A 22 -7.71 17.87 -4.82
C ASP A 22 -7.96 17.72 -3.31
N ARG A 23 -8.32 16.49 -2.88
CA ARG A 23 -8.57 16.17 -1.48
C ARG A 23 -7.38 15.52 -0.76
N MET A 24 -6.25 15.39 -1.42
CA MET A 24 -5.07 14.74 -0.84
C MET A 24 -4.69 15.30 0.55
N PRO A 25 -4.67 16.61 0.81
CA PRO A 25 -4.35 17.14 2.14
C PRO A 25 -5.33 16.68 3.23
N ASP A 26 -6.61 16.57 2.91
CA ASP A 26 -7.65 16.12 3.84
C ASP A 26 -7.53 14.62 4.10
N ILE A 27 -7.26 13.84 3.04
CA ILE A 27 -7.03 12.40 3.11
C ILE A 27 -5.80 12.09 3.98
N GLU A 28 -4.69 12.78 3.74
CA GLU A 28 -3.47 12.60 4.53
C GLU A 28 -3.65 13.00 6.00
N ARG A 29 -4.40 14.06 6.26
CA ARG A 29 -4.74 14.48 7.62
C ARG A 29 -5.56 13.43 8.33
N TRP A 30 -6.57 12.86 7.65
CA TRP A 30 -7.40 11.79 8.19
C TRP A 30 -6.56 10.56 8.53
N PHE A 31 -5.70 10.10 7.63
CA PHE A 31 -4.81 8.97 7.89
C PHE A 31 -3.87 9.23 9.07
N ARG A 32 -3.29 10.42 9.17
CA ARG A 32 -2.45 10.79 10.33
C ARG A 32 -3.20 10.69 11.64
N THR A 33 -4.43 11.15 11.70
CA THR A 33 -5.29 11.04 12.88
C THR A 33 -5.54 9.56 13.21
N GLN A 34 -5.88 8.75 12.21
CA GLN A 34 -6.10 7.32 12.43
C GLN A 34 -4.85 6.62 12.95
N TRP A 35 -3.67 6.96 12.43
CA TRP A 35 -2.41 6.37 12.92
C TRP A 35 -2.04 6.78 14.33
N GLN A 36 -2.51 7.92 14.82
CA GLN A 36 -2.34 8.34 16.22
C GLN A 36 -3.28 7.59 17.15
N GLU A 37 -4.48 7.26 16.69
CA GLU A 37 -5.53 6.63 17.49
C GLU A 37 -5.46 5.10 17.45
N HIS A 38 -4.89 4.51 16.40
CA HIS A 38 -4.88 3.08 16.17
C HIS A 38 -3.46 2.54 15.97
N ALA A 39 -3.17 1.40 16.59
CA ALA A 39 -1.93 0.69 16.33
C ALA A 39 -1.88 0.19 14.88
N VAL A 40 -0.83 0.55 14.17
CA VAL A 40 -0.62 0.13 12.79
C VAL A 40 0.00 -1.27 12.79
N PRO A 41 -0.51 -2.24 12.01
CA PRO A 41 0.14 -3.52 11.85
C PRO A 41 1.52 -3.38 11.21
N PHE A 42 2.37 -4.38 11.38
CA PHE A 42 3.70 -4.37 10.76
C PHE A 42 3.61 -4.21 9.23
N TYR A 43 2.66 -4.90 8.62
CA TYR A 43 2.37 -4.87 7.19
C TYR A 43 0.86 -4.90 6.97
N ALA A 44 0.40 -4.20 5.96
CA ALA A 44 -0.94 -4.32 5.43
C ALA A 44 -0.94 -4.03 3.93
N SER A 45 -1.70 -4.78 3.18
CA SER A 45 -2.02 -4.46 1.79
C SER A 45 -3.53 -4.41 1.61
N VAL A 46 -3.97 -3.57 0.69
CA VAL A 46 -5.37 -3.39 0.37
C VAL A 46 -5.53 -3.39 -1.15
N ASP A 47 -6.33 -4.32 -1.64
CA ASP A 47 -6.71 -4.33 -3.04
C ASP A 47 -7.88 -3.38 -3.27
N LEU A 48 -7.69 -2.45 -4.19
CA LEU A 48 -8.70 -1.47 -4.54
C LEU A 48 -9.34 -1.83 -5.87
N ARG A 49 -10.66 -1.76 -5.91
CA ARG A 49 -11.44 -1.88 -7.13
C ARG A 49 -11.88 -0.50 -7.60
N ASN A 50 -11.49 -0.15 -8.82
CA ASN A 50 -11.84 1.12 -9.44
C ASN A 50 -12.85 0.87 -10.58
N ALA A 51 -14.08 1.38 -10.41
CA ALA A 51 -15.14 1.28 -11.40
C ALA A 51 -15.27 2.55 -12.28
N GLY A 52 -14.33 3.50 -12.15
CA GLY A 52 -14.34 4.78 -12.86
C GLY A 52 -15.15 5.88 -12.17
N PHE A 53 -16.19 5.54 -11.46
CA PHE A 53 -17.02 6.49 -10.66
C PHE A 53 -16.96 6.20 -9.16
N LYS A 54 -16.36 5.08 -8.77
CA LYS A 54 -16.26 4.63 -7.38
C LYS A 54 -14.96 3.87 -7.18
N LEU A 55 -14.28 4.18 -6.09
CA LEU A 55 -13.17 3.41 -5.57
C LEU A 55 -13.60 2.69 -4.29
N ALA A 56 -13.31 1.41 -4.17
CA ALA A 56 -13.67 0.64 -3.00
C ALA A 56 -12.58 -0.37 -2.63
N PRO A 57 -12.26 -0.55 -1.34
CA PRO A 57 -11.45 -1.66 -0.88
C PRO A 57 -12.24 -2.96 -1.04
N VAL A 58 -11.60 -4.03 -1.50
CA VAL A 58 -12.24 -5.32 -1.76
C VAL A 58 -11.55 -6.47 -1.05
N ASP A 59 -10.28 -6.34 -0.76
CA ASP A 59 -9.50 -7.34 -0.03
C ASP A 59 -8.41 -6.69 0.80
N THR A 60 -8.13 -7.28 1.94
CA THR A 60 -7.06 -6.84 2.84
C THR A 60 -6.21 -8.02 3.26
N ASN A 61 -4.89 -7.80 3.39
CA ASN A 61 -3.96 -8.83 3.80
C ASN A 61 -2.96 -8.26 4.81
N LEU A 62 -2.62 -9.05 5.84
CA LEU A 62 -1.66 -8.68 6.88
C LEU A 62 -0.28 -9.32 6.70
N PHE A 63 -0.12 -10.15 5.68
CA PHE A 63 1.14 -10.86 5.41
C PHE A 63 1.89 -10.23 4.24
N PRO A 64 3.22 -10.04 4.36
CA PRO A 64 4.02 -9.51 3.27
C PRO A 64 3.95 -10.42 2.02
N GLY A 65 3.70 -9.81 0.88
CA GLY A 65 3.65 -10.53 -0.39
C GLY A 65 3.28 -9.61 -1.54
N GLY A 66 3.48 -10.07 -2.77
CA GLY A 66 3.09 -9.34 -3.95
C GLY A 66 3.92 -8.07 -4.23
N PHE A 67 5.13 -7.95 -3.70
CA PHE A 67 6.00 -6.78 -3.92
C PHE A 67 6.38 -6.59 -5.39
N ASN A 68 6.36 -7.66 -6.18
CA ASN A 68 6.51 -7.60 -7.63
C ASN A 68 5.38 -6.81 -8.32
N ASN A 69 4.27 -6.57 -7.62
CA ASN A 69 3.14 -5.79 -8.11
C ASN A 69 3.29 -4.29 -7.83
N LEU A 70 4.31 -3.88 -7.11
CA LEU A 70 4.56 -2.47 -6.83
C LEU A 70 5.27 -1.79 -8.00
N ASN A 71 5.00 -0.50 -8.17
CA ASN A 71 5.78 0.30 -9.10
C ASN A 71 7.25 0.34 -8.64
N PRO A 72 8.21 -0.06 -9.49
CA PRO A 72 9.64 -0.05 -9.12
C PRO A 72 10.15 1.29 -8.60
N ALA A 73 9.56 2.40 -9.04
CA ALA A 73 9.91 3.74 -8.57
C ALA A 73 9.65 3.94 -7.06
N PHE A 74 8.77 3.13 -6.45
CA PHE A 74 8.44 3.20 -5.03
C PHE A 74 9.19 2.20 -4.15
N LEU A 75 10.01 1.33 -4.73
CA LEU A 75 10.78 0.35 -3.94
C LEU A 75 11.67 1.00 -2.86
N PRO A 76 12.35 2.13 -3.09
CA PRO A 76 13.10 2.81 -2.03
C PRO A 76 12.22 3.25 -0.84
N LEU A 77 10.99 3.69 -1.11
CA LEU A 77 10.02 4.03 -0.06
C LEU A 77 9.57 2.79 0.72
N CYS A 78 9.39 1.66 0.03
CA CYS A 78 9.07 0.39 0.67
C CYS A 78 10.18 -0.06 1.62
N VAL A 79 11.44 0.07 1.22
CA VAL A 79 12.59 -0.23 2.08
C VAL A 79 12.58 0.64 3.33
N GLN A 80 12.40 1.95 3.19
CA GLN A 80 12.31 2.88 4.32
C GLN A 80 11.14 2.53 5.26
N ALA A 81 9.98 2.20 4.70
CA ALA A 81 8.80 1.82 5.48
C ALA A 81 9.04 0.54 6.29
N ILE A 82 9.68 -0.46 5.68
CA ILE A 82 10.02 -1.72 6.38
C ILE A 82 11.05 -1.46 7.47
N GLN A 83 12.07 -0.66 7.22
CA GLN A 83 13.06 -0.29 8.24
C GLN A 83 12.39 0.40 9.44
N ALA A 84 11.54 1.40 9.18
CA ALA A 84 10.80 2.08 10.23
C ALA A 84 9.86 1.14 11.01
N ALA A 85 9.23 0.18 10.33
CA ALA A 85 8.38 -0.82 10.97
C ALA A 85 9.19 -1.77 11.87
N VAL A 86 10.38 -2.21 11.43
CA VAL A 86 11.29 -3.04 12.22
C VAL A 86 11.76 -2.27 13.46
N GLU A 87 12.23 -1.04 13.31
CA GLU A 87 12.67 -0.21 14.44
C GLU A 87 11.56 -0.01 15.48
N ARG A 88 10.33 0.18 15.03
CA ARG A 88 9.19 0.33 15.94
C ARG A 88 8.88 -0.93 16.73
N VAL A 89 9.00 -2.12 16.11
CA VAL A 89 8.63 -3.40 16.72
C VAL A 89 9.80 -4.00 17.51
N CYS A 90 11.02 -3.88 16.97
CA CYS A 90 12.22 -4.46 17.56
C CYS A 90 13.45 -3.60 17.21
N PRO A 91 13.72 -2.52 17.98
CA PRO A 91 14.81 -1.59 17.67
C PRO A 91 16.21 -2.23 17.68
N ASP A 92 16.37 -3.32 18.41
CA ASP A 92 17.64 -4.05 18.52
C ASP A 92 17.78 -5.20 17.48
N ALA A 93 16.87 -5.30 16.52
CA ALA A 93 16.90 -6.35 15.50
C ALA A 93 18.18 -6.23 14.65
N ARG A 94 18.92 -7.34 14.54
CA ARG A 94 20.13 -7.45 13.71
C ARG A 94 19.93 -8.31 12.47
N GLY A 95 18.75 -8.90 12.31
CA GLY A 95 18.38 -9.73 11.17
C GLY A 95 16.90 -9.99 11.13
N ILE A 96 16.43 -10.34 9.95
CA ILE A 96 15.04 -10.69 9.70
C ILE A 96 15.02 -12.09 9.08
N LEU A 97 14.23 -12.99 9.65
CA LEU A 97 13.97 -14.28 9.06
C LEU A 97 12.60 -14.25 8.38
N LEU A 98 12.59 -14.41 7.07
CA LEU A 98 11.38 -14.52 6.28
C LEU A 98 11.06 -16.01 6.07
N ILE A 99 9.89 -16.43 6.56
CA ILE A 99 9.42 -17.81 6.40
C ILE A 99 8.28 -17.79 5.39
N PRO A 100 8.51 -18.26 4.15
CA PRO A 100 7.48 -18.28 3.13
C PRO A 100 6.45 -19.37 3.38
N GLU A 101 5.25 -19.15 2.88
CA GLU A 101 4.24 -20.19 2.79
C GLU A 101 4.63 -21.24 1.73
N ASN A 102 4.30 -22.50 1.99
CA ASN A 102 4.64 -23.60 1.09
C ASN A 102 3.57 -23.86 0.01
N HIS A 103 2.42 -23.23 0.09
CA HIS A 103 1.29 -23.42 -0.83
C HIS A 103 1.11 -22.30 -1.86
N THR A 104 1.81 -21.18 -1.70
CA THR A 104 1.75 -20.09 -2.66
C THR A 104 2.63 -20.36 -3.88
N ARG A 105 2.14 -19.99 -5.06
CA ARG A 105 2.93 -20.02 -6.30
C ARG A 105 3.71 -18.75 -6.55
N ASN A 106 3.46 -17.71 -5.76
CA ASN A 106 4.19 -16.45 -5.85
C ASN A 106 5.47 -16.56 -5.02
N THR A 107 6.61 -16.38 -5.67
CA THR A 107 7.94 -16.43 -5.05
C THR A 107 8.48 -15.08 -4.63
N PHE A 108 7.70 -14.02 -4.81
CA PHE A 108 8.04 -12.66 -4.42
C PHE A 108 7.41 -12.28 -3.09
#